data_37bd4e9c6afec164175d8da0799bfd89
#
_entry.id   37bd4e9c6afec164175d8da0799bfd89
#
_cell.length_a   1.000
_cell.length_b   1.000
_cell.length_c   1.000
_cell.angle_alpha   90.00
_cell.angle_beta   90.00
_cell.angle_gamma   90.00
#
_symmetry.space_group_name_H-M   'P 1'
#
loop_
_entity.id
_entity.type
_entity.pdbx_description
1 polymer ?
#
loop_
_entity_poly.entity_id
_entity_poly.type
_entity_poly.pdbx_seq_one_letter_code
_entity_poly.pdbx_strand_id
1 'polypeptide(L)'
;YNGWFFICNSKKSGDEHYYQAFKKNYVWLKTVFKKPKKRIVEKHTVKGSLVLYKFDCDKKEIGIKSSGYLTKSGVVGINQQVFAKMEIPFPDTMQLFYLNYFCNNIKNK
;
A
#
# COMPACT_ATOMS: atom_id res chain seq x y z
N TYR A 1 -14.53 -6.59 -0.48
CA TYR A 1 -14.31 -5.38 -1.27
C TYR A 1 -14.15 -5.72 -2.73
N ASN A 2 -14.91 -5.04 -3.56
CA ASN A 2 -14.96 -5.32 -4.99
C ASN A 2 -13.62 -4.98 -5.65
N GLY A 3 -13.00 -5.98 -6.29
CA GLY A 3 -11.71 -5.79 -6.97
C GLY A 3 -10.48 -5.77 -6.07
N TRP A 4 -10.67 -5.91 -4.76
CA TRP A 4 -9.57 -5.94 -3.81
C TRP A 4 -9.37 -7.34 -3.25
N PHE A 5 -8.11 -7.77 -3.16
CA PHE A 5 -7.74 -9.08 -2.65
C PHE A 5 -7.07 -8.94 -1.30
N PHE A 6 -7.50 -9.74 -0.34
CA PHE A 6 -6.96 -9.73 1.02
C PHE A 6 -5.53 -10.30 1.03
N ILE A 7 -4.63 -9.64 1.75
CA ILE A 7 -3.25 -10.11 1.96
C ILE A 7 -3.10 -10.71 3.35
N CYS A 8 -3.29 -9.89 4.38
CA CYS A 8 -3.06 -10.29 5.76
C CYS A 8 -3.57 -9.25 6.73
N ASN A 9 -3.56 -9.60 8.02
CA ASN A 9 -3.76 -8.66 9.12
C ASN A 9 -2.42 -8.36 9.77
N SER A 10 -2.21 -7.13 10.20
CA SER A 10 -1.05 -6.79 11.03
C SER A 10 -1.21 -7.43 12.40
N LYS A 11 -0.19 -8.14 12.88
CA LYS A 11 -0.26 -8.87 14.15
C LYS A 11 -0.50 -7.95 15.35
N LYS A 12 0.12 -6.77 15.36
CA LYS A 12 0.02 -5.84 16.49
C LYS A 12 -1.26 -5.01 16.48
N SER A 13 -1.63 -4.47 15.31
CA SER A 13 -2.76 -3.55 15.21
C SER A 13 -4.05 -4.19 14.75
N GLY A 14 -3.96 -5.34 14.06
CA GLY A 14 -5.09 -5.99 13.44
C GLY A 14 -5.56 -5.31 12.17
N ASP A 15 -4.81 -4.33 11.66
CA ASP A 15 -5.15 -3.64 10.42
C ASP A 15 -5.18 -4.63 9.27
N GLU A 16 -6.15 -4.45 8.37
CA GLU A 16 -6.32 -5.32 7.22
C GLU A 16 -5.59 -4.73 6.01
N HIS A 17 -4.89 -5.58 5.27
CA HIS A 17 -4.16 -5.18 4.07
C HIS A 17 -4.74 -5.87 2.85
N TYR A 18 -5.02 -5.07 1.82
CA TYR A 18 -5.58 -5.53 0.55
C TYR A 18 -4.76 -5.00 -0.61
N TYR A 19 -4.77 -5.71 -1.74
CA TYR A 19 -4.11 -5.23 -2.94
C TYR A 19 -5.05 -5.27 -4.14
N GLN A 20 -4.71 -4.47 -5.14
CA GLN A 20 -5.35 -4.50 -6.44
C GLN A 20 -4.27 -4.20 -7.49
N ALA A 21 -4.05 -5.14 -8.41
CA ALA A 21 -3.08 -4.92 -9.48
C ALA A 21 -3.58 -3.79 -10.38
N PHE A 22 -2.68 -2.86 -10.71
CA PHE A 22 -3.03 -1.71 -11.55
C PHE A 22 -2.55 -1.92 -12.99
N LYS A 23 -1.25 -2.08 -13.16
CA LYS A 23 -0.62 -2.39 -14.44
C LYS A 23 0.70 -3.07 -14.17
N LYS A 24 1.44 -3.47 -15.20
CA LYS A 24 2.71 -4.17 -15.03
C LYS A 24 3.63 -3.40 -14.07
N ASN A 25 4.10 -4.09 -13.03
CA ASN A 25 5.00 -3.57 -12.01
C ASN A 25 4.38 -2.48 -11.10
N TYR A 26 3.06 -2.28 -11.15
CA TYR A 26 2.36 -1.34 -10.28
C TYR A 26 1.21 -2.04 -9.57
N VAL A 27 1.07 -1.76 -8.28
CA VAL A 27 0.02 -2.37 -7.46
C VAL A 27 -0.48 -1.35 -6.43
N TRP A 28 -1.80 -1.28 -6.27
CA TRP A 28 -2.41 -0.52 -5.20
C TRP A 28 -2.44 -1.35 -3.93
N LEU A 29 -2.02 -0.75 -2.83
CA LEU A 29 -2.14 -1.34 -1.49
C LEU A 29 -3.08 -0.50 -0.67
N LYS A 30 -4.10 -1.15 -0.11
CA LYS A 30 -5.07 -0.51 0.78
C LYS A 30 -4.92 -1.10 2.17
N THR A 31 -4.74 -0.23 3.16
CA THR A 31 -4.72 -0.63 4.57
C THR A 31 -5.95 -0.07 5.23
N VAL A 32 -6.74 -0.94 5.86
CA VAL A 32 -7.93 -0.54 6.62
C VAL A 32 -7.60 -0.66 8.10
N PHE A 33 -7.65 0.45 8.82
CA PHE A 33 -7.30 0.46 10.23
C PHE A 33 -8.43 -0.18 11.04
N LYS A 34 -8.08 -1.13 11.90
CA LYS A 34 -9.05 -1.79 12.79
C LYS A 34 -9.66 -0.78 13.76
N LYS A 35 -8.83 0.12 14.29
CA LYS A 35 -9.28 1.22 15.12
C LYS A 35 -8.96 2.52 14.37
N PRO A 36 -9.95 3.40 14.14
CA PRO A 36 -9.65 4.68 13.50
C PRO A 36 -8.57 5.39 14.29
N LYS A 37 -7.51 5.78 13.60
CA LYS A 37 -6.44 6.53 14.25
C LYS A 37 -6.94 7.93 14.54
N LYS A 38 -6.58 8.47 15.71
CA LYS A 38 -6.91 9.85 16.08
C LYS A 38 -6.14 10.86 15.22
N ARG A 39 -5.66 10.45 14.07
CA ARG A 39 -4.96 11.31 13.14
C ARG A 39 -5.98 12.01 12.25
N ILE A 40 -5.91 13.34 12.22
CA ILE A 40 -6.77 14.15 11.40
C ILE A 40 -5.96 14.70 10.23
N VAL A 41 -6.43 14.45 9.01
CA VAL A 41 -5.85 15.00 7.79
C VAL A 41 -6.96 15.78 7.09
N GLU A 42 -6.70 17.05 6.78
CA GLU A 42 -7.67 17.94 6.14
C GLU A 42 -9.03 17.91 6.85
N LYS A 43 -9.01 17.95 8.19
CA LYS A 43 -10.20 17.95 9.07
C LYS A 43 -11.00 16.65 9.05
N HIS A 44 -10.43 15.55 8.49
CA HIS A 44 -11.10 14.24 8.44
C HIS A 44 -10.36 13.22 9.27
N THR A 45 -11.11 12.37 9.97
CA THR A 45 -10.54 11.23 10.69
C THR A 45 -10.07 10.18 9.71
N VAL A 46 -8.82 9.74 9.84
CA VAL A 46 -8.22 8.76 8.94
C VAL A 46 -8.66 7.35 9.32
N LYS A 47 -9.21 6.61 8.36
CA LYS A 47 -9.66 5.23 8.51
C LYS A 47 -8.72 4.20 7.91
N GLY A 48 -7.81 4.64 7.07
CA GLY A 48 -6.88 3.76 6.38
C GLY A 48 -5.97 4.54 5.47
N SER A 49 -5.22 3.81 4.65
CA SER A 49 -4.31 4.41 3.69
C SER A 49 -4.41 3.70 2.35
N LEU A 50 -4.01 4.41 1.30
CA LEU A 50 -3.98 3.90 -0.06
C LEU A 50 -2.64 4.29 -0.66
N VAL A 51 -1.88 3.30 -1.14
CA VAL A 51 -0.54 3.53 -1.68
C VAL A 51 -0.40 2.82 -3.01
N LEU A 52 0.07 3.53 -4.04
CA LEU A 52 0.43 2.92 -5.30
C LEU A 52 1.94 2.63 -5.27
N TYR A 53 2.28 1.34 -5.27
CA TYR A 53 3.66 0.90 -5.30
C TYR A 53 4.09 0.56 -6.71
N LYS A 54 5.34 0.93 -7.04
CA LYS A 54 6.06 0.38 -8.16
C LYS A 54 7.06 -0.64 -7.62
N PHE A 55 7.17 -1.80 -8.27
CA PHE A 55 8.11 -2.82 -7.83
C PHE A 55 8.87 -3.42 -9.00
N ASP A 56 10.10 -3.85 -8.74
CA ASP A 56 10.99 -4.49 -9.72
C ASP A 56 11.53 -5.76 -9.08
N CYS A 57 11.04 -6.91 -9.54
CA CYS A 57 11.41 -8.20 -8.95
C CYS A 57 12.83 -8.61 -9.31
N ASP A 58 13.31 -8.20 -10.46
CA ASP A 58 14.67 -8.55 -10.90
C ASP A 58 15.73 -7.80 -10.08
N LYS A 59 15.50 -6.52 -9.82
CA LYS A 59 16.38 -5.69 -8.99
C LYS A 59 16.04 -5.74 -7.51
N LYS A 60 14.92 -6.36 -7.15
CA LYS A 60 14.42 -6.44 -5.77
C LYS A 60 14.24 -5.06 -5.14
N GLU A 61 13.64 -4.16 -5.90
CA GLU A 61 13.37 -2.79 -5.47
C GLU A 61 11.87 -2.52 -5.40
N ILE A 62 11.49 -1.61 -4.51
CA ILE A 62 10.10 -1.15 -4.39
C ILE A 62 10.12 0.35 -4.08
N GLY A 63 9.12 1.07 -4.57
CA GLY A 63 9.00 2.50 -4.32
C GLY A 63 7.56 2.94 -4.34
N ILE A 64 7.28 4.11 -3.76
CA ILE A 64 5.95 4.68 -3.71
C ILE A 64 5.77 5.66 -4.87
N LYS A 65 4.74 5.42 -5.68
CA LYS A 65 4.37 6.33 -6.77
C LYS A 65 3.34 7.34 -6.31
N SER A 66 2.36 6.91 -5.53
CA SER A 66 1.30 7.77 -5.01
C SER A 66 0.84 7.26 -3.66
N SER A 67 0.33 8.14 -2.83
CA SER A 67 -0.23 7.77 -1.55
C SER A 67 -1.34 8.72 -1.12
N GLY A 68 -2.21 8.27 -0.23
CA GLY A 68 -3.27 9.08 0.33
C GLY A 68 -3.88 8.41 1.54
N TYR A 69 -4.76 9.11 2.22
CA TYR A 69 -5.46 8.60 3.38
C TYR A 69 -6.94 8.42 3.09
N LEU A 70 -7.49 7.31 3.59
CA LEU A 70 -8.91 7.00 3.43
C LEU A 70 -9.70 7.62 4.57
N THR A 71 -10.79 8.32 4.23
CA THR A 71 -11.71 8.91 5.18
C THR A 71 -13.14 8.63 4.73
N LYS A 72 -14.12 9.03 5.55
CA LYS A 72 -15.55 8.92 5.16
C LYS A 72 -15.86 9.73 3.89
N SER A 73 -15.11 10.80 3.66
CA SER A 73 -15.33 11.70 2.52
C SER A 73 -14.52 11.34 1.29
N GLY A 74 -13.75 10.25 1.34
CA GLY A 74 -12.90 9.81 0.24
C GLY A 74 -11.42 9.86 0.60
N VAL A 75 -10.57 10.03 -0.41
CA VAL A 75 -9.12 10.05 -0.23
C VAL A 75 -8.65 11.49 -0.04
N VAL A 76 -7.89 11.73 1.02
CA VAL A 76 -7.33 13.05 1.36
C VAL A 76 -5.81 12.94 1.54
N GLY A 77 -5.12 14.08 1.57
CA GLY A 77 -3.66 14.10 1.76
C GLY A 77 -2.91 13.41 0.65
N ILE A 78 -3.38 13.56 -0.59
CA ILE A 78 -2.82 12.90 -1.75
C ILE A 78 -1.41 13.42 -2.04
N ASN A 79 -0.45 12.51 -2.17
CA ASN A 79 0.91 12.81 -2.54
C ASN A 79 1.29 11.97 -3.76
N GLN A 80 1.63 12.63 -4.86
CA GLN A 80 2.01 11.96 -6.10
C GLN A 80 3.45 12.31 -6.47
N GLN A 81 4.21 11.30 -6.87
CA GLN A 81 5.59 11.47 -7.31
C GLN A 81 5.65 11.39 -8.83
N VAL A 82 6.49 12.23 -9.45
CA VAL A 82 6.75 12.13 -10.90
C VAL A 82 7.38 10.77 -11.21
N PHE A 83 8.35 10.37 -10.38
CA PHE A 83 8.98 9.06 -10.46
C PHE A 83 8.98 8.41 -9.08
N ALA A 84 8.65 7.11 -9.03
CA ALA A 84 8.79 6.36 -7.80
C ALA A 84 10.29 6.23 -7.46
N LYS A 85 10.65 6.61 -6.22
CA LYS A 85 12.02 6.43 -5.75
C LYS A 85 12.21 4.97 -5.36
N MET A 86 12.87 4.21 -6.23
CA MET A 86 13.06 2.78 -6.03
C MET A 86 14.19 2.51 -5.06
N GLU A 87 13.95 1.65 -4.08
CA GLU A 87 14.92 1.30 -3.04
C GLU A 87 14.84 -0.19 -2.75
N ILE A 88 15.97 -0.77 -2.35
CA ILE A 88 16.00 -2.13 -1.82
C ILE A 88 15.50 -2.06 -0.38
N PRO A 89 14.38 -2.72 -0.03
CA PRO A 89 13.85 -2.62 1.34
C PRO A 89 14.76 -3.31 2.35
N PHE A 90 14.81 -2.74 3.54
CA PHE A 90 15.55 -3.34 4.65
C PHE A 90 14.90 -4.65 5.10
N PRO A 91 15.70 -5.60 5.66
CA PRO A 91 15.14 -6.82 6.25
C PRO A 91 14.11 -6.50 7.33
N ASP A 92 13.13 -7.39 7.49
CA ASP A 92 12.09 -7.32 8.52
C ASP A 92 11.20 -6.07 8.45
N THR A 93 11.06 -5.48 7.25
CA THR A 93 10.15 -4.36 7.02
C THR A 93 8.92 -4.81 6.24
N MET A 94 7.84 -4.03 6.35
CA MET A 94 6.63 -4.29 5.57
C MET A 94 6.88 -4.13 4.08
N GLN A 95 7.78 -3.23 3.66
CA GLN A 95 8.13 -3.07 2.26
C GLN A 95 8.73 -4.35 1.68
N LEU A 96 9.60 -5.02 2.44
CA LEU A 96 10.17 -6.29 1.99
C LEU A 96 9.09 -7.37 1.87
N PHE A 97 8.18 -7.43 2.84
CA PHE A 97 7.06 -8.35 2.79
C PHE A 97 6.20 -8.10 1.55
N TYR A 98 5.85 -6.85 1.27
CA TYR A 98 5.05 -6.49 0.10
C TYR A 98 5.77 -6.85 -1.20
N LEU A 99 7.05 -6.52 -1.31
CA LEU A 99 7.82 -6.83 -2.50
C LEU A 99 7.81 -8.32 -2.79
N ASN A 100 8.08 -9.14 -1.78
CA ASN A 100 8.08 -10.60 -1.91
C ASN A 100 6.68 -11.11 -2.29
N TYR A 101 5.65 -10.58 -1.65
CA TYR A 101 4.27 -10.96 -1.94
C TYR A 101 3.89 -10.62 -3.37
N PHE A 102 4.20 -9.40 -3.84
CA PHE A 102 3.89 -8.97 -5.19
C PHE A 102 4.65 -9.79 -6.23
N CYS A 103 5.91 -10.08 -5.98
CA CYS A 103 6.73 -10.86 -6.91
C CYS A 103 6.24 -12.31 -7.03
N ASN A 104 5.76 -12.88 -5.93
CA ASN A 104 5.28 -14.26 -5.93
C ASN A 104 3.84 -14.40 -6.44
N ASN A 105 3.02 -13.38 -6.28
CA ASN A 105 1.58 -13.49 -6.55
C ASN A 105 1.09 -12.66 -7.74
N ILE A 106 1.81 -11.62 -8.15
CA ILE A 106 1.35 -10.68 -9.17
C ILE A 106 2.20 -10.71 -10.43
N LYS A 107 3.53 -10.85 -10.29
CA LYS A 107 4.48 -10.78 -11.41
C LYS A 107 4.12 -11.71 -12.57
N ASN A 108 3.61 -12.89 -12.27
CA ASN A 108 3.35 -13.94 -13.27
C ASN A 108 1.91 -13.93 -13.82
N LYS A 109 1.16 -12.88 -13.55
CA LYS A 109 -0.21 -12.75 -14.03
C LYS A 109 -0.32 -11.83 -15.23
#